data_adad1d40595aa22e3448a63745cfdc86
#
_entry.id   adad1d40595aa22e3448a63745cfdc86
#
_cell.length_a   1.000
_cell.length_b   1.000
_cell.length_c   1.000
_cell.angle_alpha   90.00
_cell.angle_beta   90.00
_cell.angle_gamma   90.00
#
_symmetry.space_group_name_H-M   'P 1'
#
loop_
_entity.id
_entity.type
_entity.pdbx_description
1 polymer ?
#
loop_
_entity_poly.entity_id
_entity_poly.type
_entity_poly.pdbx_seq_one_letter_code
_entity_poly.pdbx_strand_id
1 'polypeptide(L)'
;IAGDLPGGYKQRLSMAAALMHEPKILFLDEPTSGIDPLTRRNFWRQITSLSKRGTTIIITTHFMDESEYCDRIMIQDAGKLVVLGTPDEVRRIAGDENCTMDEAFISVILEKREQEDNV
;
A
#
# COMPACT_ATOMS: atom_id res chain seq x y z
N ILE A 1 -10.01 -23.95 12.56
CA ILE A 1 -10.84 -23.15 11.68
C ILE A 1 -10.16 -21.82 11.43
N ALA A 2 -10.06 -21.39 10.17
CA ALA A 2 -9.35 -20.18 9.80
C ALA A 2 -9.87 -18.92 10.51
N GLY A 3 -11.16 -18.86 10.85
CA GLY A 3 -11.76 -17.73 11.56
C GLY A 3 -11.25 -17.50 12.97
N ASP A 4 -10.70 -18.54 13.60
CA ASP A 4 -10.20 -18.47 14.98
C ASP A 4 -8.70 -18.23 15.08
N LEU A 5 -8.01 -18.13 13.93
CA LEU A 5 -6.57 -17.91 13.89
C LEU A 5 -6.23 -16.43 14.11
N PRO A 6 -5.06 -16.13 14.72
CA PRO A 6 -4.56 -14.75 14.78
C PRO A 6 -4.45 -14.13 13.38
N GLY A 7 -4.56 -12.81 13.30
CA GLY A 7 -4.54 -12.08 12.03
C GLY A 7 -3.36 -12.40 11.13
N GLY A 8 -2.16 -12.58 11.69
CA GLY A 8 -0.97 -12.93 10.92
C GLY A 8 -1.08 -14.29 10.25
N TYR A 9 -1.72 -15.26 10.89
CA TYR A 9 -1.95 -16.57 10.30
C TYR A 9 -2.95 -16.52 9.16
N LYS A 10 -4.01 -15.73 9.30
CA LYS A 10 -4.98 -15.54 8.22
C LYS A 10 -4.30 -14.95 6.98
N GLN A 11 -3.44 -13.97 7.14
CA GLN A 11 -2.70 -13.37 6.03
C GLN A 11 -1.77 -14.38 5.37
N ARG A 12 -1.07 -15.20 6.14
CA ARG A 12 -0.20 -16.25 5.61
C ARG A 12 -0.98 -17.30 4.84
N LEU A 13 -2.14 -17.70 5.32
CA LEU A 13 -3.00 -18.65 4.62
C LEU A 13 -3.48 -18.07 3.29
N SER A 14 -3.89 -16.80 3.28
CA SER A 14 -4.31 -16.11 2.06
C SER A 14 -3.17 -16.04 1.05
N MET A 15 -1.95 -15.72 1.50
CA MET A 15 -0.77 -15.68 0.63
C MET A 15 -0.42 -17.06 0.08
N ALA A 16 -0.47 -18.10 0.92
CA ALA A 16 -0.20 -19.46 0.48
C ALA A 16 -1.20 -19.91 -0.61
N ALA A 17 -2.49 -19.61 -0.41
CA ALA A 17 -3.51 -19.94 -1.39
C ALA A 17 -3.27 -19.18 -2.71
N ALA A 18 -2.90 -17.91 -2.65
CA ALA A 18 -2.59 -17.12 -3.82
C ALA A 18 -1.38 -17.69 -4.57
N LEU A 19 -0.33 -18.10 -3.83
CA LEU A 19 0.87 -18.70 -4.43
C LEU A 19 0.56 -20.02 -5.14
N MET A 20 -0.33 -20.84 -4.58
CA MET A 20 -0.70 -22.10 -5.17
C MET A 20 -1.44 -21.96 -6.50
N HIS A 21 -2.21 -20.89 -6.65
CA HIS A 21 -2.98 -20.65 -7.86
C HIS A 21 -2.27 -19.79 -8.89
N GLU A 22 -1.12 -19.23 -8.54
CA GLU A 22 -0.31 -18.34 -9.39
C GLU A 22 -1.17 -17.30 -10.13
N PRO A 23 -1.92 -16.45 -9.39
CA PRO A 23 -2.83 -15.49 -10.03
C PRO A 23 -2.05 -14.44 -10.82
N LYS A 24 -2.65 -13.95 -11.90
CA LYS A 24 -2.08 -12.84 -12.66
C LYS A 24 -2.27 -11.51 -11.94
N ILE A 25 -3.37 -11.37 -11.20
CA ILE A 25 -3.71 -10.20 -10.42
C ILE A 25 -4.09 -10.64 -9.02
N LEU A 26 -3.53 -9.99 -8.02
CA LEU A 26 -3.80 -10.26 -6.62
C LEU A 26 -4.26 -8.97 -5.94
N PHE A 27 -5.43 -9.02 -5.29
CA PHE A 27 -5.97 -7.91 -4.51
C PHE A 27 -5.86 -8.22 -3.03
N LEU A 28 -5.30 -7.28 -2.28
CA LEU A 28 -5.17 -7.40 -0.82
C LEU A 28 -5.66 -6.12 -0.16
N ASP A 29 -6.61 -6.26 0.77
CA ASP A 29 -7.19 -5.13 1.49
C ASP A 29 -6.61 -5.09 2.90
N GLU A 30 -5.83 -4.05 3.18
CA GLU A 30 -5.15 -3.82 4.46
C GLU A 30 -4.51 -5.08 5.04
N PRO A 31 -3.65 -5.77 4.25
CA PRO A 31 -3.18 -7.13 4.62
C PRO A 31 -2.28 -7.17 5.84
N THR A 32 -1.68 -6.05 6.22
CA THR A 32 -0.73 -5.98 7.35
C THR A 32 -1.35 -5.38 8.60
N SER A 33 -2.65 -5.09 8.58
CA SER A 33 -3.33 -4.53 9.75
C SER A 33 -3.32 -5.53 10.90
N GLY A 34 -2.85 -5.10 12.07
CA GLY A 34 -2.85 -5.91 13.28
C GLY A 34 -1.74 -6.94 13.38
N ILE A 35 -0.77 -6.99 12.47
CA ILE A 35 0.35 -7.94 12.56
C ILE A 35 1.61 -7.24 13.08
N ASP A 36 2.52 -8.06 13.66
CA ASP A 36 3.76 -7.55 14.22
C ASP A 36 4.77 -7.11 13.14
N PRO A 37 5.76 -6.27 13.49
CA PRO A 37 6.72 -5.75 12.51
C PRO A 37 7.53 -6.81 11.76
N LEU A 38 7.89 -7.90 12.43
CA LEU A 38 8.67 -8.96 11.79
C LEU A 38 7.84 -9.70 10.74
N THR A 39 6.61 -10.07 11.07
CA THR A 39 5.69 -10.72 10.15
C THR A 39 5.35 -9.81 8.97
N ARG A 40 5.19 -8.51 9.25
CA ARG A 40 4.95 -7.49 8.23
C ARG A 40 6.09 -7.40 7.23
N ARG A 41 7.35 -7.44 7.71
CA ARG A 41 8.53 -7.43 6.86
C ARG A 41 8.57 -8.66 5.95
N ASN A 42 8.30 -9.83 6.50
CA ASN A 42 8.25 -11.08 5.75
C ASN A 42 7.15 -11.05 4.69
N PHE A 43 6.00 -10.50 5.02
CA PHE A 43 4.90 -10.30 4.08
C PHE A 43 5.36 -9.48 2.86
N TRP A 44 6.01 -8.36 3.10
CA TRP A 44 6.47 -7.49 2.01
C TRP A 44 7.55 -8.15 1.14
N ARG A 45 8.40 -8.98 1.74
CA ARG A 45 9.38 -9.78 0.97
C ARG A 45 8.68 -10.73 0.02
N GLN A 46 7.62 -11.39 0.47
CA GLN A 46 6.83 -12.30 -0.35
C GLN A 46 6.12 -11.55 -1.48
N ILE A 47 5.54 -10.41 -1.17
CA ILE A 47 4.87 -9.55 -2.17
C ILE A 47 5.86 -9.12 -3.25
N THR A 48 7.03 -8.66 -2.87
CA THR A 48 8.08 -8.25 -3.81
C THR A 48 8.48 -9.42 -4.71
N SER A 49 8.63 -10.61 -4.15
CA SER A 49 8.96 -11.81 -4.91
C SER A 49 7.88 -12.15 -5.95
N LEU A 50 6.61 -12.10 -5.55
CA LEU A 50 5.49 -12.33 -6.47
C LEU A 50 5.46 -11.31 -7.61
N SER A 51 5.68 -10.05 -7.29
CA SER A 51 5.71 -8.97 -8.28
C SER A 51 6.81 -9.22 -9.32
N LYS A 52 7.96 -9.66 -8.89
CA LYS A 52 9.08 -9.99 -9.79
C LYS A 52 8.77 -11.18 -10.72
N ARG A 53 7.87 -12.04 -10.31
CA ARG A 53 7.42 -13.18 -11.12
C ARG A 53 6.34 -12.80 -12.15
N GLY A 54 5.93 -11.54 -12.18
CA GLY A 54 4.95 -11.05 -13.14
C GLY A 54 3.54 -10.92 -12.61
N THR A 55 3.31 -11.16 -11.33
CA THR A 55 1.99 -10.95 -10.72
C THR A 55 1.75 -9.46 -10.49
N THR A 56 0.61 -8.95 -10.96
CA THR A 56 0.19 -7.59 -10.63
C THR A 56 -0.49 -7.62 -9.27
N ILE A 57 0.00 -6.82 -8.33
CA ILE A 57 -0.50 -6.82 -6.96
C ILE A 57 -1.06 -5.44 -6.62
N ILE A 58 -2.31 -5.41 -6.17
CA ILE A 58 -2.99 -4.18 -5.75
C ILE A 58 -3.26 -4.31 -4.26
N ILE A 59 -2.71 -3.39 -3.49
CA ILE A 59 -2.80 -3.40 -2.04
C ILE A 59 -3.42 -2.09 -1.57
N THR A 60 -4.44 -2.19 -0.72
CA THR A 60 -4.95 -1.02 0.00
C THR A 60 -4.32 -0.99 1.38
N THR A 61 -3.90 0.19 1.82
CA THR A 61 -3.30 0.36 3.14
C THR A 61 -3.47 1.80 3.62
N HIS A 62 -3.54 1.97 4.93
CA HIS A 62 -3.48 3.29 5.54
C HIS A 62 -2.10 3.56 6.18
N PHE A 63 -1.16 2.63 6.02
CA PHE A 63 0.22 2.79 6.50
C PHE A 63 1.06 3.40 5.38
N MET A 64 1.35 4.69 5.48
CA MET A 64 2.05 5.41 4.42
C MET A 64 3.48 4.91 4.18
N ASP A 65 4.13 4.41 5.21
CA ASP A 65 5.47 3.84 5.09
C ASP A 65 5.51 2.59 4.19
N GLU A 66 4.39 1.87 4.07
CA GLU A 66 4.30 0.71 3.19
C GLU A 66 4.34 1.09 1.70
N SER A 67 3.95 2.30 1.37
CA SER A 67 3.97 2.78 -0.01
C SER A 67 5.38 2.81 -0.61
N GLU A 68 6.42 2.87 0.23
CA GLU A 68 7.81 2.81 -0.21
C GLU A 68 8.17 1.49 -0.90
N TYR A 69 7.44 0.42 -0.61
CA TYR A 69 7.66 -0.89 -1.23
C TYR A 69 6.94 -1.05 -2.57
N CYS A 70 6.10 -0.10 -2.93
CA CYS A 70 5.27 -0.18 -4.13
C CYS A 70 5.93 0.52 -5.31
N ASP A 71 5.70 -0.02 -6.52
CA ASP A 71 6.18 0.62 -7.74
C ASP A 71 5.40 1.88 -8.05
N ARG A 72 4.09 1.85 -7.79
CA ARG A 72 3.21 3.00 -7.98
C ARG A 72 2.22 3.07 -6.82
N ILE A 73 1.88 4.29 -6.46
CA ILE A 73 0.90 4.53 -5.40
C ILE A 73 -0.22 5.43 -5.91
N MET A 74 -1.39 5.22 -5.33
CA MET A 74 -2.58 6.01 -5.61
C MET A 74 -3.10 6.53 -4.28
N ILE A 75 -3.22 7.84 -4.17
CA ILE A 75 -3.79 8.47 -2.96
C ILE A 75 -5.21 8.93 -3.28
N GLN A 76 -6.15 8.53 -2.45
CA GLN A 76 -7.54 8.90 -2.56
C GLN A 76 -7.99 9.64 -1.31
N ASP A 77 -8.86 10.63 -1.49
CA ASP A 77 -9.49 11.38 -0.41
C ASP A 77 -10.94 11.62 -0.76
N ALA A 78 -11.84 11.25 0.15
CA ALA A 78 -13.30 11.41 -0.03
C ALA A 78 -13.81 10.79 -1.34
N GLY A 79 -13.27 9.63 -1.70
CA GLY A 79 -13.66 8.90 -2.90
C GLY A 79 -13.10 9.43 -4.20
N LYS A 80 -12.23 10.44 -4.14
CA LYS A 80 -11.62 11.04 -5.34
C LYS A 80 -10.13 10.74 -5.41
N LEU A 81 -9.65 10.51 -6.62
CA LEU A 81 -8.22 10.34 -6.86
C LEU A 81 -7.51 11.68 -6.67
N VAL A 82 -6.52 11.73 -5.79
CA VAL A 82 -5.73 12.92 -5.51
C VAL A 82 -4.43 12.90 -6.31
N VAL A 83 -3.70 11.79 -6.26
CA VAL A 83 -2.42 11.64 -6.94
C VAL A 83 -2.19 10.18 -7.31
N LEU A 84 -1.49 9.97 -8.41
CA LEU A 84 -1.08 8.64 -8.89
C LEU A 84 0.34 8.76 -9.44
N GLY A 85 1.25 7.93 -8.97
CA GLY A 85 2.62 7.94 -9.45
C GLY A 85 3.54 7.05 -8.62
N THR A 86 4.83 7.11 -8.92
CA THR A 86 5.84 6.44 -8.11
C THR A 86 6.00 7.18 -6.78
N PRO A 87 6.57 6.54 -5.74
CA PRO A 87 6.85 7.24 -4.48
C PRO A 87 7.67 8.53 -4.68
N ASP A 88 8.67 8.51 -5.55
CA ASP A 88 9.49 9.70 -5.84
C ASP A 88 8.68 10.81 -6.50
N GLU A 89 7.80 10.46 -7.43
CA GLU A 89 6.92 11.44 -8.09
C GLU A 89 5.97 12.10 -7.08
N VAL A 90 5.44 11.33 -6.14
CA VAL A 90 4.54 11.86 -5.11
C VAL A 90 5.29 12.83 -4.19
N ARG A 91 6.52 12.50 -3.81
CA ARG A 91 7.35 13.41 -3.00
C ARG A 91 7.63 14.72 -3.72
N ARG A 92 7.91 14.67 -5.02
CA ARG A 92 8.14 15.88 -5.84
C ARG A 92 6.89 16.74 -5.91
N ILE A 93 5.73 16.14 -6.07
CA ILE A 93 4.45 16.86 -6.07
C ILE A 93 4.23 17.56 -4.72
N ALA A 94 4.62 16.91 -3.63
CA ALA A 94 4.55 17.50 -2.29
C ALA A 94 5.58 18.62 -2.07
N GLY A 95 6.56 18.77 -2.97
CA GLY A 95 7.53 19.86 -2.94
C GLY A 95 8.87 19.53 -2.30
N ASP A 96 9.09 18.31 -1.82
CA ASP A 96 10.36 17.91 -1.21
C ASP A 96 10.64 16.43 -1.46
N GLU A 97 11.68 16.14 -2.24
CA GLU A 97 12.08 14.77 -2.57
C GLU A 97 12.63 14.00 -1.36
N ASN A 98 13.02 14.69 -0.30
CA ASN A 98 13.60 14.09 0.89
C ASN A 98 12.59 13.90 2.03
N CYS A 99 11.33 14.25 1.83
CA CYS A 99 10.31 14.08 2.86
C CYS A 99 9.91 12.60 2.99
N THR A 100 9.32 12.25 4.14
CA THR A 100 8.73 10.92 4.32
C THR A 100 7.41 10.82 3.55
N MET A 101 6.96 9.61 3.29
CA MET A 101 5.65 9.43 2.63
C MET A 101 4.49 9.94 3.49
N ASP A 102 4.60 9.87 4.83
CA ASP A 102 3.62 10.49 5.71
C ASP A 102 3.53 12.00 5.48
N GLU A 103 4.67 12.67 5.42
CA GLU A 103 4.74 14.10 5.15
C GLU A 103 4.20 14.44 3.77
N ALA A 104 4.56 13.65 2.75
CA ALA A 104 4.09 13.84 1.39
C ALA A 104 2.57 13.69 1.30
N PHE A 105 2.03 12.66 1.94
CA PHE A 105 0.59 12.40 1.97
C PHE A 105 -0.17 13.57 2.60
N ILE A 106 0.28 14.02 3.76
CA ILE A 106 -0.36 15.14 4.47
C ILE A 106 -0.33 16.40 3.60
N SER A 107 0.83 16.71 2.99
CA SER A 107 1.00 17.89 2.14
C SER A 107 0.05 17.88 0.94
N VAL A 108 -0.04 16.74 0.26
CA VAL A 108 -0.91 16.57 -0.93
C VAL A 108 -2.38 16.71 -0.55
N ILE A 109 -2.80 16.11 0.55
CA ILE A 109 -4.20 16.16 0.99
C ILE A 109 -4.59 17.58 1.43
N LEU A 110 -3.73 18.26 2.16
CA LEU A 110 -3.98 19.65 2.61
C LEU A 110 -4.08 20.59 1.41
N GLU A 111 -3.18 20.48 0.46
CA GLU A 111 -3.19 21.29 -0.75
C GLU A 111 -4.50 21.11 -1.52
N LYS A 112 -4.94 19.88 -1.68
CA LYS A 112 -6.19 19.58 -2.36
C LYS A 112 -7.40 20.19 -1.65
N ARG A 113 -7.46 20.08 -0.32
CA ARG A 113 -8.56 20.64 0.48
C ARG A 113 -8.58 22.15 0.40
N GLU A 114 -7.43 22.81 0.39
CA GLU A 114 -7.33 24.25 0.19
C GLU A 114 -7.89 24.66 -1.18
N GLN A 115 -7.58 23.92 -2.24
CA GLN A 115 -8.10 24.18 -3.57
C GLN A 115 -9.62 24.02 -3.62
N GLU A 116 -10.16 23.05 -2.93
CA GLU A 116 -11.62 22.83 -2.86
C GLU A 116 -12.31 23.94 -2.08
N ASP A 117 -11.71 24.42 -0.99
CA ASP A 117 -12.26 25.48 -0.15
C ASP A 117 -12.23 26.85 -0.85
N ASN A 118 -11.34 27.05 -1.82
CA ASN A 118 -11.20 28.31 -2.56
C ASN A 118 -12.09 28.38 -3.82
N VAL A 119 -12.91 27.36 -4.05
CA VAL A 119 -13.85 27.34 -5.17
C VAL A 119 -15.30 27.75 -4.74
#